data_eaab2b7e72ca48cd1ba714014bc63531
#
_entry.id   eaab2b7e72ca48cd1ba714014bc63531
#
_cell.length_a   1.000
_cell.length_b   1.000
_cell.length_c   1.000
_cell.angle_alpha   90.00
_cell.angle_beta   90.00
_cell.angle_gamma   90.00
#
_symmetry.space_group_name_H-M   'P 1'
#
loop_
_entity.id
_entity.type
_entity.pdbx_description
1 polymer ?
#
loop_
_entity_poly.entity_id
_entity_poly.type
_entity_poly.pdbx_seq_one_letter_code
_entity_poly.pdbx_strand_id
1 'polypeptide(L)'
;MIKINRVDVNDLDALSKIDVENFEDAWTYDVFKSELEHENSEYYGLFNDGEIIGFCGGWLVADEYQINKIVIDKPHQNKKLGQIFFTYVMQMLKLKGVKKALVEVRVSNMPAITVYEKAGFSTIDMRKNYYKNNGENAYVMVRDFSNERD
;
A
#
# COMPACT_ATOMS: atom_id res chain seq x y z
N MET A 1 2.75 -20.35 -8.03
CA MET A 1 2.32 -19.36 -9.02
C MET A 1 1.89 -18.08 -8.32
N ILE A 2 2.39 -16.95 -8.77
CA ILE A 2 2.06 -15.65 -8.19
C ILE A 2 0.76 -15.11 -8.81
N LYS A 3 -0.15 -14.65 -7.95
CA LYS A 3 -1.40 -13.99 -8.38
C LYS A 3 -1.63 -12.74 -7.54
N ILE A 4 -2.31 -11.76 -8.14
CA ILE A 4 -2.72 -10.53 -7.46
C ILE A 4 -4.23 -10.42 -7.61
N ASN A 5 -4.94 -10.39 -6.48
CA ASN A 5 -6.40 -10.34 -6.44
C ASN A 5 -6.89 -9.36 -5.37
N ARG A 6 -8.13 -8.88 -5.54
CA ARG A 6 -8.81 -8.17 -4.48
C ARG A 6 -8.95 -9.05 -3.25
N VAL A 7 -8.78 -8.45 -2.09
CA VAL A 7 -9.03 -9.08 -0.80
C VAL A 7 -10.03 -8.23 -0.01
N ASP A 8 -10.69 -8.85 0.94
CA ASP A 8 -11.73 -8.18 1.74
C ASP A 8 -11.71 -8.72 3.18
N VAL A 9 -12.77 -8.46 3.93
CA VAL A 9 -12.86 -8.87 5.34
C VAL A 9 -12.76 -10.39 5.53
N ASN A 10 -13.07 -11.18 4.51
CA ASN A 10 -12.91 -12.64 4.59
C ASN A 10 -11.45 -13.07 4.67
N ASP A 11 -10.53 -12.20 4.29
CA ASP A 11 -9.09 -12.44 4.34
C ASP A 11 -8.44 -11.83 5.59
N LEU A 12 -9.23 -11.27 6.50
CA LEU A 12 -8.75 -10.48 7.65
C LEU A 12 -7.69 -11.21 8.48
N ASP A 13 -7.89 -12.50 8.77
CA ASP A 13 -6.95 -13.24 9.62
C ASP A 13 -5.55 -13.29 9.00
N ALA A 14 -5.47 -13.58 7.71
CA ALA A 14 -4.18 -13.62 7.00
C ALA A 14 -3.54 -12.24 6.90
N LEU A 15 -4.33 -11.21 6.60
CA LEU A 15 -3.83 -9.84 6.48
C LEU A 15 -3.35 -9.31 7.82
N SER A 16 -4.11 -9.54 8.88
CA SER A 16 -3.75 -9.11 10.24
C SER A 16 -2.47 -9.77 10.71
N LYS A 17 -2.29 -11.06 10.42
CA LYS A 17 -1.08 -11.79 10.76
C LYS A 17 0.15 -11.15 10.11
N ILE A 18 0.08 -10.86 8.82
CA ILE A 18 1.18 -10.21 8.09
C ILE A 18 1.48 -8.83 8.69
N ASP A 19 0.43 -8.06 9.00
CA ASP A 19 0.57 -6.73 9.59
C ASP A 19 1.32 -6.81 10.92
N VAL A 20 0.88 -7.68 11.83
CA VAL A 20 1.49 -7.87 13.16
C VAL A 20 2.94 -8.33 13.05
N GLU A 21 3.25 -9.22 12.14
CA GLU A 21 4.60 -9.77 11.97
C GLU A 21 5.59 -8.78 11.37
N ASN A 22 5.10 -7.73 10.68
CA ASN A 22 5.96 -6.82 9.92
C ASN A 22 5.99 -5.39 10.44
N PHE A 23 5.08 -4.98 11.32
CA PHE A 23 5.01 -3.61 11.85
C PHE A 23 4.91 -3.62 13.38
N GLU A 24 5.68 -2.75 14.03
CA GLU A 24 5.57 -2.54 15.49
C GLU A 24 4.25 -1.87 15.86
N ASP A 25 3.76 -0.97 14.99
CA ASP A 25 2.53 -0.24 15.16
C ASP A 25 1.37 -0.83 14.33
N ALA A 26 1.37 -2.15 14.19
CA ALA A 26 0.31 -2.85 13.48
C ALA A 26 -1.06 -2.51 14.05
N TRP A 27 -2.07 -2.48 13.17
CA TRP A 27 -3.45 -2.27 13.61
C TRP A 27 -3.93 -3.45 14.47
N THR A 28 -4.78 -3.14 15.45
CA THR A 28 -5.51 -4.20 16.16
C THR A 28 -6.44 -4.92 15.17
N TYR A 29 -6.84 -6.13 15.53
CA TYR A 29 -7.77 -6.92 14.71
C TYR A 29 -9.05 -6.13 14.40
N ASP A 30 -9.63 -5.48 15.41
CA ASP A 30 -10.87 -4.72 15.24
C ASP A 30 -10.69 -3.49 14.35
N VAL A 31 -9.56 -2.80 14.46
CA VAL A 31 -9.24 -1.66 13.59
C VAL A 31 -9.07 -2.12 12.16
N PHE A 32 -8.35 -3.22 11.94
CA PHE A 32 -8.15 -3.75 10.58
C PHE A 32 -9.47 -4.20 9.97
N LYS A 33 -10.31 -4.86 10.77
CA LYS A 33 -11.65 -5.28 10.33
C LYS A 33 -12.48 -4.07 9.89
N SER A 34 -12.51 -3.02 10.72
CA SER A 34 -13.22 -1.77 10.40
C SER A 34 -12.71 -1.16 9.12
N GLU A 35 -11.41 -1.17 8.92
CA GLU A 35 -10.77 -0.65 7.71
C GLU A 35 -11.20 -1.41 6.46
N LEU A 36 -11.20 -2.74 6.53
CA LEU A 36 -11.60 -3.58 5.39
C LEU A 36 -13.10 -3.48 5.09
N GLU A 37 -13.92 -3.20 6.08
CA GLU A 37 -15.37 -3.04 5.93
C GLU A 37 -15.78 -1.64 5.50
N HIS A 38 -14.84 -0.68 5.48
CA HIS A 38 -15.15 0.68 5.07
C HIS A 38 -15.58 0.71 3.60
N GLU A 39 -16.58 1.55 3.30
CA GLU A 39 -17.16 1.61 1.95
C GLU A 39 -16.17 1.98 0.86
N ASN A 40 -15.13 2.76 1.20
CA ASN A 40 -14.10 3.19 0.24
C ASN A 40 -12.88 2.30 0.25
N SER A 41 -12.88 1.22 1.03
CA SER A 41 -11.75 0.31 1.14
C SER A 41 -11.47 -0.40 -0.18
N GLU A 42 -10.20 -0.41 -0.57
CA GLU A 42 -9.77 -1.16 -1.74
C GLU A 42 -8.41 -1.77 -1.46
N TYR A 43 -8.40 -3.07 -1.17
CA TYR A 43 -7.22 -3.83 -0.78
C TYR A 43 -6.94 -4.93 -1.80
N TYR A 44 -5.66 -5.16 -2.04
CA TYR A 44 -5.16 -6.18 -2.97
C TYR A 44 -4.18 -7.08 -2.25
N GLY A 45 -4.27 -8.37 -2.50
CA GLY A 45 -3.35 -9.35 -1.97
C GLY A 45 -2.42 -9.89 -3.03
N LEU A 46 -1.18 -10.16 -2.62
CA LEU A 46 -0.21 -10.91 -3.41
C LEU A 46 -0.24 -12.35 -2.91
N PHE A 47 -0.56 -13.28 -3.80
CA PHE A 47 -0.70 -14.69 -3.48
C PHE A 47 0.43 -15.50 -4.10
N ASN A 48 0.96 -16.45 -3.34
CA ASN A 48 1.88 -17.43 -3.84
C ASN A 48 1.28 -18.82 -3.56
N ASP A 49 0.91 -19.54 -4.63
CA ASP A 49 0.27 -20.86 -4.53
C ASP A 49 -0.92 -20.87 -3.56
N GLY A 50 -1.74 -19.83 -3.62
CA GLY A 50 -2.96 -19.70 -2.81
C GLY A 50 -2.77 -19.10 -1.44
N GLU A 51 -1.54 -18.86 -1.01
CA GLU A 51 -1.23 -18.22 0.27
C GLU A 51 -0.97 -16.73 0.09
N ILE A 52 -1.56 -15.90 0.94
CA ILE A 52 -1.31 -14.45 0.92
C ILE A 52 0.07 -14.19 1.51
N ILE A 53 0.95 -13.58 0.72
CA ILE A 53 2.32 -13.24 1.14
C ILE A 53 2.58 -11.74 1.17
N GLY A 54 1.58 -10.94 0.87
CA GLY A 54 1.68 -9.48 0.94
C GLY A 54 0.36 -8.83 0.64
N PHE A 55 0.25 -7.55 0.93
CA PHE A 55 -0.95 -6.79 0.60
C PHE A 55 -0.64 -5.32 0.39
N CYS A 56 -1.51 -4.67 -0.35
CA CYS A 56 -1.51 -3.23 -0.57
C CYS A 56 -2.94 -2.75 -0.41
N GLY A 57 -3.16 -1.74 0.41
CA GLY A 57 -4.49 -1.27 0.65
C GLY A 57 -4.60 0.20 0.92
N GLY A 58 -5.79 0.71 0.73
CA GLY A 58 -6.11 2.09 0.95
C GLY A 58 -7.56 2.36 0.66
N TRP A 59 -7.87 3.64 0.50
CA TRP A 59 -9.22 4.11 0.21
C TRP A 59 -9.26 4.71 -1.19
N LEU A 60 -10.24 4.27 -1.97
CA LEU A 60 -10.55 4.88 -3.25
C LEU A 60 -11.73 5.83 -3.03
N VAL A 61 -11.45 7.13 -3.03
CA VAL A 61 -12.45 8.17 -2.84
C VAL A 61 -12.53 8.97 -4.13
N ALA A 62 -13.68 8.91 -4.79
CA ALA A 62 -13.86 9.45 -6.13
C ALA A 62 -12.82 8.82 -7.08
N ASP A 63 -11.90 9.60 -7.59
CA ASP A 63 -10.87 9.14 -8.53
C ASP A 63 -9.44 9.19 -7.94
N GLU A 64 -9.34 9.28 -6.60
CA GLU A 64 -8.07 9.31 -5.90
C GLU A 64 -7.92 8.07 -5.00
N TYR A 65 -6.79 7.39 -5.12
CA TYR A 65 -6.44 6.25 -4.27
C TYR A 65 -5.44 6.70 -3.21
N GLN A 66 -5.86 6.63 -1.94
CA GLN A 66 -5.03 6.99 -0.79
C GLN A 66 -4.47 5.71 -0.18
N ILE A 67 -3.18 5.49 -0.37
CA ILE A 67 -2.52 4.27 0.10
C ILE A 67 -2.32 4.34 1.61
N ASN A 68 -2.80 3.33 2.32
CA ASN A 68 -2.64 3.20 3.77
C ASN A 68 -1.47 2.30 4.14
N LYS A 69 -1.36 1.15 3.48
CA LYS A 69 -0.30 0.18 3.77
C LYS A 69 0.10 -0.59 2.53
N ILE A 70 1.38 -0.94 2.48
CA ILE A 70 1.92 -1.93 1.57
C ILE A 70 2.97 -2.74 2.31
N VAL A 71 2.92 -4.06 2.19
CA VAL A 71 3.86 -4.96 2.84
C VAL A 71 4.00 -6.26 2.08
N ILE A 72 5.23 -6.77 2.02
CA ILE A 72 5.52 -8.15 1.64
C ILE A 72 6.01 -8.86 2.90
N ASP A 73 5.48 -10.04 3.18
CA ASP A 73 5.85 -10.81 4.35
C ASP A 73 7.35 -11.15 4.32
N LYS A 74 7.99 -11.14 5.50
CA LYS A 74 9.45 -11.26 5.64
C LYS A 74 10.09 -12.39 4.85
N PRO A 75 9.55 -13.62 4.86
CA PRO A 75 10.17 -14.70 4.09
C PRO A 75 10.25 -14.46 2.58
N HIS A 76 9.47 -13.53 2.07
CA HIS A 76 9.37 -13.24 0.65
C HIS A 76 9.96 -11.88 0.26
N GLN A 77 10.53 -11.14 1.21
CA GLN A 77 11.18 -9.86 0.95
C GLN A 77 12.49 -10.05 0.19
N ASN A 78 13.00 -8.98 -0.40
CA ASN A 78 14.27 -8.94 -1.14
C ASN A 78 14.29 -9.78 -2.44
N LYS A 79 13.11 -10.15 -2.94
CA LYS A 79 12.97 -10.86 -4.22
C LYS A 79 12.37 -9.96 -5.30
N LYS A 80 12.41 -8.65 -5.10
CA LYS A 80 11.81 -7.63 -5.97
C LYS A 80 10.29 -7.77 -6.13
N LEU A 81 9.66 -8.62 -5.33
CA LEU A 81 8.21 -8.86 -5.39
C LEU A 81 7.42 -7.61 -5.00
N GLY A 82 7.93 -6.84 -4.03
CA GLY A 82 7.29 -5.61 -3.60
C GLY A 82 7.15 -4.61 -4.74
N GLN A 83 8.22 -4.43 -5.51
CA GLN A 83 8.22 -3.53 -6.65
C GLN A 83 7.25 -4.01 -7.74
N ILE A 84 7.31 -5.28 -8.06
CA ILE A 84 6.45 -5.89 -9.09
C ILE A 84 4.98 -5.77 -8.67
N PHE A 85 4.68 -6.12 -7.44
CA PHE A 85 3.33 -6.08 -6.88
C PHE A 85 2.77 -4.65 -6.89
N PHE A 86 3.53 -3.71 -6.34
CA PHE A 86 3.08 -2.32 -6.25
C PHE A 86 2.87 -1.71 -7.64
N THR A 87 3.82 -1.92 -8.54
CA THR A 87 3.73 -1.41 -9.91
C THR A 87 2.50 -1.99 -10.63
N TYR A 88 2.23 -3.28 -10.43
CA TYR A 88 1.05 -3.93 -11.00
C TYR A 88 -0.25 -3.32 -10.47
N VAL A 89 -0.35 -3.12 -9.16
CA VAL A 89 -1.55 -2.53 -8.55
C VAL A 89 -1.78 -1.12 -9.09
N MET A 90 -0.72 -0.31 -9.20
CA MET A 90 -0.82 1.05 -9.73
C MET A 90 -1.29 1.03 -11.20
N GLN A 91 -0.76 0.13 -12.01
CA GLN A 91 -1.17 0.01 -13.41
C GLN A 91 -2.64 -0.39 -13.52
N MET A 92 -3.08 -1.30 -12.68
CA MET A 92 -4.47 -1.74 -12.65
C MET A 92 -5.41 -0.58 -12.27
N LEU A 93 -5.02 0.22 -11.28
CA LEU A 93 -5.80 1.41 -10.89
C LEU A 93 -5.88 2.42 -12.03
N LYS A 94 -4.78 2.65 -12.72
CA LYS A 94 -4.74 3.52 -13.90
C LYS A 94 -5.73 3.05 -14.97
N LEU A 95 -5.73 1.76 -15.26
CA LEU A 95 -6.64 1.18 -16.26
C LEU A 95 -8.10 1.27 -15.83
N LYS A 96 -8.38 1.31 -14.54
CA LYS A 96 -9.74 1.49 -14.00
C LYS A 96 -10.22 2.95 -14.05
N GLY A 97 -9.35 3.87 -14.43
CA GLY A 97 -9.71 5.29 -14.51
C GLY A 97 -9.39 6.10 -13.25
N VAL A 98 -8.63 5.54 -12.32
CA VAL A 98 -8.14 6.31 -11.17
C VAL A 98 -7.22 7.42 -11.68
N LYS A 99 -7.39 8.63 -11.18
CA LYS A 99 -6.64 9.78 -11.67
C LYS A 99 -5.34 10.02 -10.94
N LYS A 100 -5.29 9.73 -9.65
CA LYS A 100 -4.04 9.85 -8.89
C LYS A 100 -4.02 8.91 -7.70
N ALA A 101 -2.81 8.55 -7.28
CA ALA A 101 -2.54 7.81 -6.06
C ALA A 101 -1.60 8.63 -5.17
N LEU A 102 -1.88 8.61 -3.86
CA LEU A 102 -1.12 9.35 -2.86
C LEU A 102 -0.67 8.42 -1.76
N VAL A 103 0.50 8.69 -1.20
CA VAL A 103 1.02 7.96 -0.05
C VAL A 103 1.79 8.91 0.86
N GLU A 104 1.70 8.65 2.18
CA GLU A 104 2.54 9.32 3.16
C GLU A 104 3.56 8.30 3.65
N VAL A 105 4.84 8.70 3.70
CA VAL A 105 5.94 7.80 4.04
C VAL A 105 6.94 8.51 4.95
N ARG A 106 7.44 7.79 5.96
CA ARG A 106 8.51 8.34 6.83
C ARG A 106 9.70 8.74 5.99
N VAL A 107 10.27 9.92 6.28
CA VAL A 107 11.43 10.42 5.55
C VAL A 107 12.63 9.47 5.64
N SER A 108 12.71 8.66 6.68
CA SER A 108 13.79 7.68 6.87
C SER A 108 13.55 6.35 6.13
N ASN A 109 12.33 6.12 5.62
CA ASN A 109 12.00 4.84 5.00
C ASN A 109 12.45 4.80 3.53
N MET A 110 13.76 4.74 3.33
CA MET A 110 14.35 4.75 1.98
C MET A 110 13.91 3.57 1.11
N PRO A 111 13.78 2.34 1.63
CA PRO A 111 13.27 1.24 0.80
C PRO A 111 11.88 1.52 0.22
N ALA A 112 10.95 2.02 1.02
CA ALA A 112 9.61 2.35 0.55
C ALA A 112 9.63 3.51 -0.45
N ILE A 113 10.37 4.57 -0.14
CA ILE A 113 10.52 5.73 -1.04
C ILE A 113 11.02 5.28 -2.40
N THR A 114 12.01 4.39 -2.43
CA THR A 114 12.55 3.84 -3.67
C THR A 114 11.49 3.09 -4.47
N VAL A 115 10.67 2.28 -3.81
CA VAL A 115 9.57 1.56 -4.46
C VAL A 115 8.59 2.55 -5.09
N TYR A 116 8.22 3.59 -4.35
CA TYR A 116 7.27 4.59 -4.85
C TYR A 116 7.87 5.38 -6.03
N GLU A 117 9.11 5.83 -5.92
CA GLU A 117 9.76 6.55 -7.02
C GLU A 117 9.86 5.72 -8.28
N LYS A 118 10.24 4.44 -8.16
CA LYS A 118 10.30 3.52 -9.32
C LYS A 118 8.93 3.26 -9.92
N ALA A 119 7.87 3.41 -9.15
CA ALA A 119 6.51 3.27 -9.63
C ALA A 119 5.92 4.60 -10.15
N GLY A 120 6.75 5.62 -10.32
CA GLY A 120 6.34 6.89 -10.93
C GLY A 120 5.84 7.95 -9.96
N PHE A 121 6.03 7.75 -8.66
CA PHE A 121 5.65 8.76 -7.65
C PHE A 121 6.74 9.82 -7.50
N SER A 122 6.32 11.03 -7.17
CA SER A 122 7.22 12.13 -6.81
C SER A 122 6.75 12.78 -5.52
N THR A 123 7.70 13.34 -4.76
CA THR A 123 7.40 14.03 -3.52
C THR A 123 6.83 15.42 -3.83
N ILE A 124 5.67 15.74 -3.26
CA ILE A 124 5.00 17.03 -3.46
C ILE A 124 4.94 17.85 -2.19
N ASP A 125 5.13 17.26 -1.02
CA ASP A 125 5.01 17.95 0.26
C ASP A 125 5.73 17.17 1.35
N MET A 126 5.91 17.81 2.51
CA MET A 126 6.44 17.18 3.72
C MET A 126 5.61 17.64 4.91
N ARG A 127 5.11 16.68 5.69
CA ARG A 127 4.38 16.94 6.93
C ARG A 127 5.33 16.81 8.11
N LYS A 128 5.55 17.90 8.81
CA LYS A 128 6.48 17.93 9.94
C LYS A 128 5.86 17.26 11.16
N ASN A 129 6.67 16.50 11.88
CA ASN A 129 6.28 15.82 13.12
C ASN A 129 5.02 14.98 12.97
N TYR A 130 4.87 14.32 11.82
CA TYR A 130 3.65 13.59 11.47
C TYR A 130 3.48 12.32 12.31
N TYR A 131 4.58 11.58 12.52
CA TYR A 131 4.56 10.32 13.26
C TYR A 131 4.80 10.58 14.74
N LYS A 132 3.77 10.33 15.56
CA LYS A 132 3.78 10.72 16.96
C LYS A 132 4.72 9.89 17.83
N ASN A 133 5.05 8.68 17.41
CA ASN A 133 5.91 7.80 18.19
C ASN A 133 7.35 8.34 18.35
N ASN A 134 7.86 9.05 17.34
CA ASN A 134 9.22 9.60 17.38
C ASN A 134 9.35 11.01 16.79
N GLY A 135 8.23 11.63 16.42
CA GLY A 135 8.24 12.97 15.84
C GLY A 135 8.78 13.05 14.41
N GLU A 136 8.95 11.93 13.75
CA GLU A 136 9.51 11.89 12.41
C GLU A 136 8.58 12.56 11.39
N ASN A 137 9.16 13.23 10.39
CA ASN A 137 8.43 13.85 9.30
C ASN A 137 7.96 12.79 8.30
N ALA A 138 6.94 13.13 7.52
CA ALA A 138 6.45 12.32 6.41
C ALA A 138 6.58 13.09 5.11
N TYR A 139 7.05 12.41 4.06
CA TYR A 139 6.87 12.89 2.70
C TYR A 139 5.47 12.54 2.23
N VAL A 140 4.85 13.45 1.48
CA VAL A 140 3.64 13.16 0.72
C VAL A 140 4.07 12.94 -0.72
N MET A 141 3.82 11.75 -1.24
CA MET A 141 4.20 11.39 -2.59
C MET A 141 2.96 11.11 -3.43
N VAL A 142 3.02 11.46 -4.70
CA VAL A 142 1.88 11.31 -5.61
C VAL A 142 2.34 10.79 -6.96
N ARG A 143 1.50 9.94 -7.57
CA ARG A 143 1.54 9.64 -8.99
C ARG A 143 0.24 10.13 -9.60
N ASP A 144 0.33 11.04 -10.56
CA ASP A 144 -0.83 11.60 -11.25
C ASP A 144 -0.99 10.90 -12.60
N PHE A 145 -1.92 9.94 -12.64
CA PHE A 145 -2.17 9.15 -13.84
C PHE A 145 -2.81 9.98 -14.95
N SER A 146 -3.50 11.07 -14.61
CA SER A 146 -4.20 11.89 -15.59
C SER A 146 -3.26 12.63 -16.55
N ASN A 147 -1.99 12.82 -16.14
CA ASN A 147 -0.97 13.45 -16.95
C ASN A 147 -0.13 12.47 -17.77
N GLU A 148 -0.43 11.17 -17.66
CA GLU A 148 0.32 10.12 -18.34
C GLU A 148 -0.37 9.71 -19.64
N ARG A 149 0.45 9.32 -20.61
CA ARG A 149 -0.05 8.72 -21.84
C ARG A 149 -0.13 7.20 -21.69
N ASP A 150 -1.12 6.62 -22.33
CA ASP A 150 -1.26 5.16 -22.37
C ASP A 150 -0.23 4.52 -23.31
#